data_3a699757a8f619c2bb326afbddce9161
#
_entry.id   3a699757a8f619c2bb326afbddce9161
#
_cell.length_a   1.000
_cell.length_b   1.000
_cell.length_c   1.000
_cell.angle_alpha   90.00
_cell.angle_beta   90.00
_cell.angle_gamma   90.00
#
_symmetry.space_group_name_H-M   'P 1'
#
loop_
_entity.id
_entity.type
_entity.pdbx_description
1 polymer ?
#
loop_
_entity_poly.entity_id
_entity_poly.type
_entity_poly.pdbx_seq_one_letter_code
_entity_poly.pdbx_strand_id
1 'polypeptide(L)'
;MRELKILIILIIFTGVTYWGIEPYAHQAMHPHVADTNYDFGAQDAEQGELAVKNKKDALANAEASGDAKKIENAKKELEQAEANLEKYKSFWADINAINFAKGDAKKGAEVFTNAGCAGCHGLSAASMPDPLDVNASSEAYGVVPPDLSTAGYLYDEKFLAAVIKDPATALKLTHKFNDEHPYPMPPFFGAGGEDPNAELADMVAYLKSIAPKTLSDAEVFRDACQRCHDMKYENVFMLTNSAKLAEYMGSNPPDLSMMIRSKGDDYLHKFINDTQKMLAGTAMPRVGLNKKAEDQAVAYMAKAGDEKKAERESLGIYIMIYFLIFGIFGWLWKRKVWSELH
;
A
#
# COMPACT_ATOMS: atom_id res chain seq x y z
N MET A 1 5.76 -5.17 -55.76
CA MET A 1 6.10 -6.37 -54.95
C MET A 1 7.16 -6.12 -53.87
N ARG A 2 8.25 -5.39 -54.16
CA ARG A 2 9.33 -5.10 -53.17
C ARG A 2 8.82 -4.33 -51.96
N GLU A 3 7.99 -3.32 -52.18
CA GLU A 3 7.46 -2.46 -51.11
C GLU A 3 6.40 -3.15 -50.27
N LEU A 4 5.61 -4.04 -50.85
CA LEU A 4 4.69 -4.87 -50.08
C LEU A 4 5.43 -5.83 -49.11
N LYS A 5 6.57 -6.38 -49.59
CA LYS A 5 7.42 -7.21 -48.71
C LYS A 5 7.98 -6.40 -47.54
N ILE A 6 8.46 -5.16 -47.80
CA ILE A 6 8.97 -4.26 -46.75
C ILE A 6 7.86 -3.94 -45.75
N LEU A 7 6.66 -3.60 -46.24
CA LEU A 7 5.51 -3.31 -45.36
C LEU A 7 5.16 -4.52 -44.49
N ILE A 8 5.11 -5.72 -45.07
CA ILE A 8 4.83 -6.95 -44.30
C ILE A 8 5.90 -7.21 -43.26
N ILE A 9 7.18 -7.03 -43.60
CA ILE A 9 8.29 -7.19 -42.65
C ILE A 9 8.16 -6.18 -41.49
N LEU A 10 7.83 -4.92 -41.77
CA LEU A 10 7.62 -3.90 -40.73
C LEU A 10 6.44 -4.24 -39.84
N ILE A 11 5.31 -4.68 -40.39
CA ILE A 11 4.13 -5.09 -39.59
C ILE A 11 4.49 -6.28 -38.70
N ILE A 12 5.17 -7.30 -39.24
CA ILE A 12 5.56 -8.46 -38.44
C ILE A 12 6.54 -8.04 -37.33
N PHE A 13 7.56 -7.24 -37.65
CA PHE A 13 8.55 -6.78 -36.70
C PHE A 13 7.91 -5.94 -35.57
N THR A 14 7.04 -5.01 -35.95
CA THR A 14 6.29 -4.20 -34.97
C THR A 14 5.38 -5.08 -34.12
N GLY A 15 4.67 -6.03 -34.72
CA GLY A 15 3.82 -6.97 -34.00
C GLY A 15 4.60 -7.84 -33.00
N VAL A 16 5.73 -8.39 -33.41
CA VAL A 16 6.61 -9.17 -32.53
C VAL A 16 7.16 -8.31 -31.38
N THR A 17 7.52 -7.06 -31.66
CA THR A 17 8.01 -6.15 -30.61
C THR A 17 6.92 -5.82 -29.60
N TYR A 18 5.73 -5.38 -30.04
CA TYR A 18 4.67 -4.93 -29.15
C TYR A 18 3.86 -6.05 -28.48
N TRP A 19 3.67 -7.19 -29.14
CA TRP A 19 2.89 -8.29 -28.57
C TRP A 19 3.73 -9.48 -28.08
N GLY A 20 5.02 -9.45 -28.34
CA GLY A 20 5.96 -10.49 -27.90
C GLY A 20 7.00 -9.96 -26.92
N ILE A 21 7.90 -9.10 -27.39
CA ILE A 21 9.06 -8.66 -26.59
C ILE A 21 8.65 -7.75 -25.44
N GLU A 22 7.76 -6.81 -25.67
CA GLU A 22 7.34 -5.86 -24.65
C GLU A 22 6.59 -6.53 -23.49
N PRO A 23 5.55 -7.36 -23.69
CA PRO A 23 4.91 -8.09 -22.59
C PRO A 23 5.87 -9.04 -21.86
N TYR A 24 6.77 -9.69 -22.59
CA TYR A 24 7.78 -10.55 -21.98
C TYR A 24 8.75 -9.74 -21.09
N ALA A 25 9.24 -8.60 -21.58
CA ALA A 25 10.10 -7.73 -20.80
C ALA A 25 9.39 -7.18 -19.56
N HIS A 26 8.13 -6.77 -19.69
CA HIS A 26 7.29 -6.37 -18.56
C HIS A 26 7.18 -7.48 -17.54
N GLN A 27 6.84 -8.69 -17.97
CA GLN A 27 6.73 -9.85 -17.08
C GLN A 27 8.06 -10.22 -16.40
N ALA A 28 9.18 -10.13 -17.13
CA ALA A 28 10.50 -10.45 -16.59
C ALA A 28 11.05 -9.37 -15.64
N MET A 29 10.71 -8.11 -15.88
CA MET A 29 11.23 -6.96 -15.11
C MET A 29 10.38 -6.58 -13.90
N HIS A 30 9.08 -6.93 -13.90
CA HIS A 30 8.23 -6.68 -12.74
C HIS A 30 8.29 -7.85 -11.78
N PRO A 31 8.52 -7.59 -10.47
CA PRO A 31 8.47 -8.65 -9.49
C PRO A 31 7.06 -9.28 -9.46
N HIS A 32 6.99 -10.60 -9.56
CA HIS A 32 5.76 -11.34 -9.38
C HIS A 32 5.38 -11.34 -7.91
N VAL A 33 4.65 -10.32 -7.50
CA VAL A 33 4.11 -10.19 -6.16
C VAL A 33 2.69 -10.71 -6.16
N ALA A 34 2.40 -11.67 -5.29
CA ALA A 34 1.05 -12.18 -5.11
C ALA A 34 0.11 -11.09 -4.60
N ASP A 35 -1.16 -11.19 -4.97
CA ASP A 35 -2.19 -10.26 -4.50
C ASP A 35 -2.34 -10.34 -2.98
N THR A 36 -2.80 -9.25 -2.37
CA THR A 36 -3.17 -9.21 -0.97
C THR A 36 -4.37 -10.13 -0.71
N ASN A 37 -4.26 -10.99 0.29
CA ASN A 37 -5.36 -11.85 0.74
C ASN A 37 -6.10 -11.28 1.96
N TYR A 38 -5.70 -10.12 2.45
CA TYR A 38 -6.21 -9.41 3.64
C TYR A 38 -6.07 -10.18 4.95
N ASP A 39 -5.43 -11.34 4.96
CA ASP A 39 -4.92 -12.01 6.16
C ASP A 39 -3.46 -11.60 6.38
N PHE A 40 -3.28 -10.47 7.04
CA PHE A 40 -1.94 -9.92 7.25
C PHE A 40 -1.05 -10.82 8.10
N GLY A 41 -1.65 -11.64 8.97
CA GLY A 41 -0.89 -12.63 9.76
C GLY A 41 -0.31 -13.73 8.87
N ALA A 42 -1.13 -14.29 7.98
CA ALA A 42 -0.68 -15.30 7.03
C ALA A 42 0.37 -14.72 6.06
N GLN A 43 0.16 -13.49 5.57
CA GLN A 43 1.12 -12.81 4.69
C GLN A 43 2.47 -12.58 5.37
N ASP A 44 2.47 -12.11 6.62
CA ASP A 44 3.71 -11.86 7.36
C ASP A 44 4.47 -13.15 7.67
N ALA A 45 3.75 -14.25 7.96
CA ALA A 45 4.35 -15.56 8.13
C ALA A 45 4.99 -16.06 6.83
N GLU A 46 4.28 -15.99 5.70
CA GLU A 46 4.79 -16.40 4.38
C GLU A 46 6.04 -15.60 3.98
N GLN A 47 6.01 -14.28 4.15
CA GLN A 47 7.15 -13.42 3.85
C GLN A 47 8.35 -13.70 4.75
N GLY A 48 8.12 -13.94 6.03
CA GLY A 48 9.15 -14.32 6.98
C GLY A 48 9.79 -15.66 6.63
N GLU A 49 8.98 -16.67 6.26
CA GLU A 49 9.47 -17.98 5.82
C GLU A 49 10.31 -17.89 4.54
N LEU A 50 9.86 -17.06 3.58
CA LEU A 50 10.64 -16.79 2.36
C LEU A 50 11.96 -16.07 2.68
N ALA A 51 11.95 -15.10 3.59
CA ALA A 51 13.15 -14.39 4.02
C ALA A 51 14.15 -15.36 4.68
N VAL A 52 13.70 -16.23 5.58
CA VAL A 52 14.54 -17.26 6.21
C VAL A 52 15.13 -18.22 5.17
N LYS A 53 14.32 -18.68 4.20
CA LYS A 53 14.81 -19.52 3.10
C LYS A 53 15.91 -18.82 2.31
N ASN A 54 15.68 -17.57 1.88
CA ASN A 54 16.67 -16.80 1.12
C ASN A 54 17.98 -16.59 1.90
N LYS A 55 17.90 -16.39 3.23
CA LYS A 55 19.09 -16.27 4.08
C LYS A 55 19.83 -17.60 4.28
N LYS A 56 19.13 -18.74 4.33
CA LYS A 56 19.73 -20.08 4.30
C LYS A 56 20.51 -20.33 3.00
N ASP A 57 19.90 -19.97 1.87
CA ASP A 57 20.56 -20.09 0.56
C ASP A 57 21.80 -19.17 0.47
N ALA A 58 21.70 -17.94 1.02
CA ALA A 58 22.84 -17.01 1.09
C ALA A 58 23.98 -17.54 1.98
N LEU A 59 23.63 -18.15 3.11
CA LEU A 59 24.63 -18.79 3.99
C LEU A 59 25.35 -19.96 3.28
N ALA A 60 24.62 -20.83 2.60
CA ALA A 60 25.20 -21.93 1.83
C ALA A 60 26.17 -21.43 0.75
N ASN A 61 25.80 -20.34 0.04
CA ASN A 61 26.69 -19.70 -0.94
C ASN A 61 27.94 -19.09 -0.29
N ALA A 62 27.81 -18.49 0.89
CA ALA A 62 28.93 -17.92 1.62
C ALA A 62 29.88 -19.03 2.09
N GLU A 63 29.35 -20.13 2.60
CA GLU A 63 30.16 -21.32 3.00
C GLU A 63 30.91 -21.91 1.81
N ALA A 64 30.27 -22.05 0.66
CA ALA A 64 30.91 -22.49 -0.59
C ALA A 64 32.04 -21.55 -1.04
N SER A 65 32.00 -20.26 -0.72
CA SER A 65 33.06 -19.30 -1.05
C SER A 65 34.29 -19.39 -0.16
N GLY A 66 34.18 -20.01 1.03
CA GLY A 66 35.25 -20.12 2.04
C GLY A 66 35.63 -18.81 2.73
N ASP A 67 34.88 -17.69 2.51
CA ASP A 67 35.15 -16.39 3.11
C ASP A 67 34.54 -16.30 4.51
N ALA A 68 35.41 -16.38 5.54
CA ALA A 68 34.98 -16.39 6.94
C ALA A 68 34.12 -15.18 7.33
N LYS A 69 34.39 -13.99 6.79
CA LYS A 69 33.64 -12.77 7.09
C LYS A 69 32.24 -12.82 6.46
N LYS A 70 32.12 -13.33 5.23
CA LYS A 70 30.83 -13.51 4.58
C LYS A 70 29.96 -14.54 5.30
N ILE A 71 30.60 -15.64 5.76
CA ILE A 71 29.91 -16.68 6.54
C ILE A 71 29.36 -16.11 7.84
N GLU A 72 30.17 -15.35 8.58
CA GLU A 72 29.75 -14.72 9.84
C GLU A 72 28.57 -13.77 9.63
N ASN A 73 28.65 -12.91 8.62
CA ASN A 73 27.57 -11.98 8.29
C ASN A 73 26.27 -12.73 7.90
N ALA A 74 26.40 -13.74 7.03
CA ALA A 74 25.24 -14.52 6.60
C ALA A 74 24.57 -15.29 7.77
N LYS A 75 25.34 -15.77 8.74
CA LYS A 75 24.81 -16.39 9.97
C LYS A 75 24.00 -15.38 10.80
N LYS A 76 24.54 -14.17 11.01
CA LYS A 76 23.84 -13.11 11.74
C LYS A 76 22.53 -12.71 11.05
N GLU A 77 22.57 -12.59 9.72
CA GLU A 77 21.39 -12.24 8.94
C GLU A 77 20.33 -13.34 8.99
N LEU A 78 20.72 -14.62 8.99
CA LEU A 78 19.81 -15.75 9.14
C LEU A 78 19.17 -15.75 10.53
N GLU A 79 19.95 -15.62 11.59
CA GLU A 79 19.47 -15.55 12.97
C GLU A 79 18.46 -14.42 13.14
N GLN A 80 18.73 -13.24 12.57
CA GLN A 80 17.81 -12.11 12.60
C GLN A 80 16.52 -12.39 11.81
N ALA A 81 16.60 -13.06 10.67
CA ALA A 81 15.41 -13.42 9.90
C ALA A 81 14.54 -14.44 10.65
N GLU A 82 15.13 -15.42 11.31
CA GLU A 82 14.42 -16.41 12.13
C GLU A 82 13.76 -15.75 13.36
N ALA A 83 14.46 -14.85 14.04
CA ALA A 83 13.91 -14.10 15.18
C ALA A 83 12.74 -13.21 14.74
N ASN A 84 12.85 -12.52 13.60
CA ASN A 84 11.77 -11.70 13.05
C ASN A 84 10.53 -12.54 12.68
N LEU A 85 10.73 -13.70 12.06
CA LEU A 85 9.64 -14.62 11.72
C LEU A 85 8.89 -15.05 12.99
N GLU A 86 9.61 -15.44 14.03
CA GLU A 86 9.00 -15.88 15.30
C GLU A 86 8.24 -14.71 15.96
N LYS A 87 8.81 -13.49 15.96
CA LYS A 87 8.15 -12.30 16.46
C LYS A 87 6.81 -12.06 15.75
N TYR A 88 6.78 -12.11 14.42
CA TYR A 88 5.53 -11.90 13.66
C TYR A 88 4.52 -13.03 13.90
N LYS A 89 4.96 -14.29 13.94
CA LYS A 89 4.08 -15.42 14.23
C LYS A 89 3.46 -15.31 15.63
N SER A 90 4.23 -14.98 16.64
CA SER A 90 3.73 -14.77 18.01
C SER A 90 2.77 -13.60 18.08
N PHE A 91 3.12 -12.45 17.47
CA PHE A 91 2.28 -11.28 17.45
C PHE A 91 0.89 -11.56 16.85
N TRP A 92 0.85 -12.21 15.67
CA TRP A 92 -0.41 -12.52 15.02
C TRP A 92 -1.17 -13.67 15.69
N ALA A 93 -0.49 -14.60 16.35
CA ALA A 93 -1.14 -15.61 17.17
C ALA A 93 -1.91 -14.98 18.34
N ASP A 94 -1.33 -13.98 19.01
CA ASP A 94 -1.98 -13.21 20.05
C ASP A 94 -3.23 -12.46 19.52
N ILE A 95 -3.13 -11.80 18.35
CA ILE A 95 -4.28 -11.13 17.74
C ILE A 95 -5.38 -12.13 17.37
N ASN A 96 -5.02 -13.28 16.83
CA ASN A 96 -5.99 -14.32 16.45
C ASN A 96 -6.66 -14.99 17.67
N ALA A 97 -6.06 -14.90 18.85
CA ALA A 97 -6.65 -15.39 20.09
C ALA A 97 -7.75 -14.46 20.66
N ILE A 98 -7.83 -13.20 20.17
CA ILE A 98 -8.83 -12.24 20.61
C ILE A 98 -10.24 -12.64 20.14
N ASN A 99 -11.19 -12.68 21.04
CA ASN A 99 -12.59 -12.97 20.72
C ASN A 99 -13.38 -11.68 20.48
N PHE A 100 -13.33 -11.15 19.25
CA PHE A 100 -14.02 -9.92 18.86
C PHE A 100 -15.56 -9.99 19.01
N ALA A 101 -16.16 -11.19 18.93
CA ALA A 101 -17.61 -11.35 19.08
C ALA A 101 -18.10 -11.05 20.50
N LYS A 102 -17.20 -11.02 21.48
CA LYS A 102 -17.51 -10.66 22.88
C LYS A 102 -17.27 -9.18 23.19
N GLY A 103 -16.75 -8.39 22.26
CA GLY A 103 -16.47 -6.98 22.45
C GLY A 103 -17.72 -6.17 22.76
N ASP A 104 -17.63 -5.33 23.80
CA ASP A 104 -18.68 -4.43 24.23
C ASP A 104 -18.32 -2.98 23.91
N ALA A 105 -19.08 -2.37 23.01
CA ALA A 105 -18.82 -1.00 22.56
C ALA A 105 -18.91 0.05 23.66
N LYS A 106 -19.72 -0.16 24.72
CA LYS A 106 -19.81 0.78 25.86
C LYS A 106 -18.56 0.71 26.73
N LYS A 107 -18.10 -0.49 27.02
CA LYS A 107 -16.83 -0.70 27.74
C LYS A 107 -15.66 -0.17 26.87
N GLY A 108 -15.71 -0.38 25.54
CA GLY A 108 -14.71 0.13 24.63
C GLY A 108 -14.56 1.65 24.65
N ALA A 109 -15.65 2.40 24.84
CA ALA A 109 -15.60 3.85 25.00
C ALA A 109 -14.90 4.25 26.32
N GLU A 110 -15.12 3.49 27.39
CA GLU A 110 -14.43 3.69 28.67
C GLU A 110 -12.94 3.36 28.58
N VAL A 111 -12.61 2.22 27.93
CA VAL A 111 -11.23 1.80 27.69
C VAL A 111 -10.50 2.85 26.82
N PHE A 112 -11.13 3.36 25.76
CA PHE A 112 -10.57 4.42 24.90
C PHE A 112 -10.18 5.66 25.71
N THR A 113 -11.03 6.07 26.63
CA THR A 113 -10.78 7.23 27.49
C THR A 113 -9.70 6.94 28.53
N ASN A 114 -9.78 5.80 29.21
CA ASN A 114 -8.84 5.41 30.27
C ASN A 114 -7.43 5.14 29.76
N ALA A 115 -7.32 4.59 28.54
CA ALA A 115 -6.04 4.38 27.87
C ALA A 115 -5.41 5.69 27.34
N GLY A 116 -6.11 6.82 27.41
CA GLY A 116 -5.60 8.12 26.99
C GLY A 116 -5.57 8.33 25.46
N CYS A 117 -6.30 7.52 24.68
CA CYS A 117 -6.31 7.61 23.21
C CYS A 117 -6.77 9.01 22.72
N ALA A 118 -7.75 9.62 23.44
CA ALA A 118 -8.25 10.97 23.17
C ALA A 118 -7.19 12.08 23.37
N GLY A 119 -6.03 11.78 23.97
CA GLY A 119 -4.92 12.72 24.10
C GLY A 119 -4.18 12.99 22.80
N CYS A 120 -4.33 12.11 21.79
CA CYS A 120 -3.71 12.23 20.47
C CYS A 120 -4.72 12.19 19.32
N HIS A 121 -5.82 11.44 19.48
CA HIS A 121 -6.78 11.17 18.42
C HIS A 121 -8.10 11.90 18.63
N GLY A 122 -8.59 12.57 17.59
CA GLY A 122 -9.96 12.99 17.51
C GLY A 122 -10.91 11.80 17.27
N LEU A 123 -12.16 12.00 17.63
CA LEU A 123 -13.28 11.08 17.43
C LEU A 123 -14.53 11.91 17.15
N SER A 124 -14.56 12.58 15.99
CA SER A 124 -15.60 13.54 15.63
C SER A 124 -17.02 12.95 15.67
N ALA A 125 -17.15 11.65 15.32
CA ALA A 125 -18.41 10.91 15.39
C ALA A 125 -18.95 10.80 16.83
N ALA A 126 -18.08 10.88 17.85
CA ALA A 126 -18.43 10.89 19.25
C ALA A 126 -18.32 12.31 19.89
N SER A 127 -18.27 13.36 19.07
CA SER A 127 -18.11 14.75 19.48
C SER A 127 -16.83 15.05 20.28
N MET A 128 -15.78 14.27 20.06
CA MET A 128 -14.45 14.50 20.60
C MET A 128 -13.56 15.09 19.51
N PRO A 129 -13.24 16.41 19.53
CA PRO A 129 -12.37 17.03 18.54
C PRO A 129 -10.92 16.58 18.72
N ASP A 130 -10.10 16.81 17.67
CA ASP A 130 -8.65 16.62 17.77
C ASP A 130 -8.09 17.48 18.92
N PRO A 131 -7.23 16.91 19.78
CA PRO A 131 -6.71 17.63 20.95
C PRO A 131 -5.72 18.74 20.56
N LEU A 132 -5.07 18.63 19.42
CA LEU A 132 -4.14 19.61 18.86
C LEU A 132 -4.55 19.96 17.43
N ASP A 133 -4.28 21.18 16.99
CA ASP A 133 -4.38 21.52 15.57
C ASP A 133 -3.32 20.80 14.74
N VAL A 134 -3.47 20.82 13.41
CA VAL A 134 -2.61 20.13 12.45
C VAL A 134 -1.14 20.52 12.58
N ASN A 135 -0.84 21.81 12.83
CA ASN A 135 0.54 22.27 12.96
C ASN A 135 1.15 21.82 14.28
N ALA A 136 0.43 21.98 15.39
CA ALA A 136 0.87 21.53 16.70
C ALA A 136 1.07 20.01 16.74
N SER A 137 0.19 19.24 16.10
CA SER A 137 0.34 17.78 15.98
C SER A 137 1.57 17.39 15.15
N SER A 138 1.84 18.11 14.04
CA SER A 138 3.03 17.86 13.21
C SER A 138 4.33 18.15 13.98
N GLU A 139 4.35 19.22 14.78
CA GLU A 139 5.51 19.55 15.61
C GLU A 139 5.72 18.55 16.76
N ALA A 140 4.63 18.12 17.40
CA ALA A 140 4.71 17.23 18.57
C ALA A 140 5.03 15.78 18.21
N TYR A 141 4.48 15.29 17.11
CA TYR A 141 4.49 13.86 16.77
C TYR A 141 5.22 13.53 15.46
N GLY A 142 5.64 14.53 14.69
CA GLY A 142 6.21 14.32 13.34
C GLY A 142 5.18 13.95 12.28
N VAL A 143 3.98 13.55 12.69
CA VAL A 143 2.85 13.18 11.82
C VAL A 143 1.53 13.51 12.53
N VAL A 144 0.53 13.95 11.77
CA VAL A 144 -0.80 14.22 12.31
C VAL A 144 -1.50 12.89 12.65
N PRO A 145 -1.92 12.66 13.91
CA PRO A 145 -2.74 11.49 14.27
C PRO A 145 -4.07 11.50 13.49
N PRO A 146 -4.61 10.33 13.07
CA PRO A 146 -5.93 10.31 12.42
C PRO A 146 -7.07 10.56 13.40
N ASP A 147 -8.15 11.21 12.92
CA ASP A 147 -9.47 11.06 13.53
C ASP A 147 -9.92 9.61 13.36
N LEU A 148 -10.34 8.98 14.44
CA LEU A 148 -10.67 7.54 14.45
C LEU A 148 -12.14 7.24 14.11
N SER A 149 -12.94 8.25 13.77
CA SER A 149 -14.37 8.10 13.46
C SER A 149 -14.65 7.13 12.32
N THR A 150 -13.72 7.00 11.38
CA THR A 150 -13.85 6.13 10.19
C THR A 150 -13.04 4.84 10.31
N ALA A 151 -12.26 4.66 11.37
CA ALA A 151 -11.36 3.52 11.53
C ALA A 151 -12.09 2.16 11.45
N GLY A 152 -13.30 2.06 12.04
CA GLY A 152 -14.10 0.85 11.97
C GLY A 152 -14.66 0.51 10.59
N TYR A 153 -14.68 1.48 9.65
CA TYR A 153 -15.04 1.27 8.26
C TYR A 153 -13.81 0.89 7.40
N LEU A 154 -12.67 1.54 7.66
CA LEU A 154 -11.46 1.39 6.85
C LEU A 154 -10.75 0.05 7.10
N TYR A 155 -10.78 -0.45 8.33
CA TYR A 155 -9.97 -1.58 8.77
C TYR A 155 -10.81 -2.76 9.23
N ASP A 156 -10.26 -3.96 9.03
CA ASP A 156 -10.81 -5.16 9.64
C ASP A 156 -10.47 -5.23 11.14
N GLU A 157 -11.26 -5.99 11.90
CA GLU A 157 -11.13 -6.10 13.36
C GLU A 157 -9.73 -6.51 13.81
N LYS A 158 -9.17 -7.53 13.14
CA LYS A 158 -7.84 -8.04 13.47
C LYS A 158 -6.74 -7.01 13.21
N PHE A 159 -6.81 -6.30 12.06
CA PHE A 159 -5.81 -5.29 11.77
C PHE A 159 -5.93 -4.08 12.70
N LEU A 160 -7.14 -3.66 13.01
CA LEU A 160 -7.40 -2.56 13.95
C LEU A 160 -6.84 -2.90 15.34
N ALA A 161 -7.12 -4.11 15.84
CA ALA A 161 -6.55 -4.58 17.10
C ALA A 161 -5.01 -4.67 17.06
N ALA A 162 -4.46 -5.13 15.92
CA ALA A 162 -3.02 -5.22 15.75
C ALA A 162 -2.34 -3.85 15.82
N VAL A 163 -2.90 -2.83 15.16
CA VAL A 163 -2.37 -1.44 15.21
C VAL A 163 -2.45 -0.87 16.62
N ILE A 164 -3.54 -1.13 17.35
CA ILE A 164 -3.68 -0.67 18.74
C ILE A 164 -2.66 -1.40 19.63
N LYS A 165 -2.49 -2.71 19.48
CA LYS A 165 -1.59 -3.52 20.32
C LYS A 165 -0.11 -3.18 20.13
N ASP A 166 0.37 -3.12 18.90
CA ASP A 166 1.75 -2.73 18.55
C ASP A 166 1.77 -2.12 17.15
N PRO A 167 1.66 -0.79 17.04
CA PRO A 167 1.57 -0.11 15.75
C PRO A 167 2.83 -0.29 14.89
N ALA A 168 4.03 -0.28 15.46
CA ALA A 168 5.26 -0.44 14.69
C ALA A 168 5.34 -1.82 14.03
N THR A 169 4.91 -2.86 14.73
CA THR A 169 4.87 -4.24 14.19
C THR A 169 3.73 -4.40 13.17
N ALA A 170 2.52 -3.96 13.47
CA ALA A 170 1.37 -4.07 12.57
C ALA A 170 1.59 -3.31 11.25
N LEU A 171 2.18 -2.12 11.31
CA LEU A 171 2.47 -1.26 10.17
C LEU A 171 3.78 -1.62 9.44
N LYS A 172 4.50 -2.65 9.88
CA LYS A 172 5.80 -3.10 9.32
C LYS A 172 6.89 -2.02 9.32
N LEU A 173 6.95 -1.24 10.37
CA LEU A 173 7.91 -0.13 10.54
C LEU A 173 9.00 -0.42 11.56
N THR A 174 9.14 -1.65 12.07
CA THR A 174 10.15 -2.04 13.06
C THR A 174 11.60 -1.84 12.60
N HIS A 175 11.84 -1.72 11.30
CA HIS A 175 13.14 -1.38 10.73
C HIS A 175 13.50 0.11 10.90
N LYS A 176 12.52 0.98 11.22
CA LYS A 176 12.70 2.42 11.42
C LYS A 176 12.55 2.85 12.87
N PHE A 177 11.71 2.15 13.62
CA PHE A 177 11.37 2.51 14.99
C PHE A 177 11.79 1.42 15.96
N ASN A 178 12.50 1.84 17.00
CA ASN A 178 13.05 1.00 18.05
C ASN A 178 12.99 1.75 19.40
N ASP A 179 13.63 1.24 20.42
CA ASP A 179 13.63 1.83 21.77
C ASP A 179 14.33 3.22 21.79
N GLU A 180 15.30 3.48 20.91
CA GLU A 180 15.99 4.76 20.81
C GLU A 180 15.19 5.79 20.00
N HIS A 181 14.39 5.31 19.05
CA HIS A 181 13.52 6.13 18.21
C HIS A 181 12.12 5.50 18.18
N PRO A 182 11.31 5.73 19.23
CA PRO A 182 10.01 5.09 19.36
C PRO A 182 8.97 5.63 18.35
N TYR A 183 8.05 4.75 17.96
CA TYR A 183 6.90 5.17 17.16
C TYR A 183 5.99 6.08 18.02
N PRO A 184 5.39 7.17 17.47
CA PRO A 184 4.65 8.16 18.26
C PRO A 184 3.46 7.56 19.01
N MET A 185 2.74 6.64 18.36
CA MET A 185 1.68 5.88 19.03
C MET A 185 2.30 4.74 19.82
N PRO A 186 2.20 4.74 21.17
CA PRO A 186 2.76 3.68 21.99
C PRO A 186 1.96 2.38 21.83
N PRO A 187 2.58 1.21 22.06
CA PRO A 187 1.87 -0.06 22.20
C PRO A 187 0.87 -0.03 23.34
N PHE A 188 -0.26 -0.71 23.18
CA PHE A 188 -1.29 -0.84 24.20
C PHE A 188 -0.99 -2.02 25.13
N PHE A 189 -0.89 -1.73 26.43
CA PHE A 189 -0.62 -2.72 27.47
C PHE A 189 -1.81 -2.97 28.41
N GLY A 190 -2.95 -2.36 28.12
CA GLY A 190 -4.17 -2.40 28.94
C GLY A 190 -4.53 -1.02 29.51
N ALA A 191 -5.78 -0.86 29.91
CA ALA A 191 -6.34 0.35 30.56
C ALA A 191 -6.70 0.14 32.01
N GLY A 192 -6.17 -0.91 32.65
CA GLY A 192 -6.38 -1.24 34.03
C GLY A 192 -7.40 -2.36 34.30
N GLY A 193 -7.90 -3.02 33.25
CA GLY A 193 -8.69 -4.24 33.35
C GLY A 193 -7.85 -5.49 33.59
N GLU A 194 -8.52 -6.64 33.80
CA GLU A 194 -7.87 -7.92 34.06
C GLU A 194 -7.29 -8.59 32.80
N ASP A 195 -7.90 -8.29 31.64
CA ASP A 195 -7.50 -8.90 30.33
C ASP A 195 -7.36 -7.84 29.25
N PRO A 196 -6.13 -7.47 28.85
CA PRO A 196 -5.88 -6.53 27.78
C PRO A 196 -6.45 -6.97 26.40
N ASN A 197 -6.60 -8.27 26.17
CA ASN A 197 -7.20 -8.75 24.92
C ASN A 197 -8.71 -8.53 24.90
N ALA A 198 -9.39 -8.64 26.04
CA ALA A 198 -10.80 -8.27 26.16
C ALA A 198 -10.99 -6.75 25.97
N GLU A 199 -10.11 -5.93 26.56
CA GLU A 199 -10.12 -4.48 26.38
C GLU A 199 -9.88 -4.10 24.89
N LEU A 200 -9.01 -4.80 24.17
CA LEU A 200 -8.81 -4.62 22.73
C LEU A 200 -10.08 -4.97 21.95
N ALA A 201 -10.74 -6.08 22.27
CA ALA A 201 -12.01 -6.45 21.63
C ALA A 201 -13.09 -5.39 21.86
N ASP A 202 -13.18 -4.84 23.06
CA ASP A 202 -14.12 -3.78 23.45
C ASP A 202 -13.83 -2.48 22.66
N MET A 203 -12.55 -2.05 22.56
CA MET A 203 -12.17 -0.87 21.77
C MET A 203 -12.50 -1.05 20.30
N VAL A 204 -12.20 -2.20 19.71
CA VAL A 204 -12.55 -2.49 18.31
C VAL A 204 -14.05 -2.44 18.11
N ALA A 205 -14.83 -3.04 19.01
CA ALA A 205 -16.29 -2.97 18.97
C ALA A 205 -16.81 -1.53 19.05
N TYR A 206 -16.22 -0.69 19.90
CA TYR A 206 -16.55 0.73 19.99
C TYR A 206 -16.27 1.47 18.68
N LEU A 207 -15.06 1.40 18.15
CA LEU A 207 -14.68 2.07 16.90
C LEU A 207 -15.54 1.62 15.71
N LYS A 208 -15.90 0.34 15.65
CA LYS A 208 -16.85 -0.17 14.64
C LYS A 208 -18.27 0.33 14.84
N SER A 209 -18.72 0.50 16.07
CA SER A 209 -20.07 0.96 16.39
C SER A 209 -20.36 2.40 16.00
N ILE A 210 -19.34 3.26 16.03
CA ILE A 210 -19.44 4.69 15.66
C ILE A 210 -19.09 4.96 14.19
N ALA A 211 -18.49 4.00 13.52
CA ALA A 211 -18.08 4.16 12.13
C ALA A 211 -19.29 4.34 11.20
N PRO A 212 -19.19 5.20 10.18
CA PRO A 212 -20.23 5.38 9.20
C PRO A 212 -20.47 4.09 8.40
N LYS A 213 -21.71 3.88 7.94
CA LYS A 213 -22.05 2.70 7.12
C LYS A 213 -21.49 2.78 5.70
N THR A 214 -21.29 3.98 5.19
CA THR A 214 -20.80 4.26 3.84
C THR A 214 -19.89 5.48 3.88
N LEU A 215 -18.83 5.43 3.08
CA LEU A 215 -17.95 6.56 2.74
C LEU A 215 -17.84 6.65 1.22
N SER A 216 -17.70 7.85 0.71
CA SER A 216 -17.29 8.07 -0.68
C SER A 216 -15.81 7.74 -0.87
N ASP A 217 -15.40 7.49 -2.11
CA ASP A 217 -14.01 7.20 -2.44
C ASP A 217 -13.06 8.32 -2.02
N ALA A 218 -13.52 9.57 -2.13
CA ALA A 218 -12.77 10.76 -1.69
C ALA A 218 -12.58 10.82 -0.16
N GLU A 219 -13.60 10.45 0.62
CA GLU A 219 -13.51 10.39 2.08
C GLU A 219 -12.55 9.29 2.51
N VAL A 220 -12.65 8.10 1.90
CA VAL A 220 -11.71 7.00 2.17
C VAL A 220 -10.26 7.43 1.88
N PHE A 221 -10.02 8.09 0.73
CA PHE A 221 -8.69 8.61 0.39
C PHE A 221 -8.19 9.64 1.42
N ARG A 222 -9.03 10.58 1.82
CA ARG A 222 -8.65 11.60 2.81
C ARG A 222 -8.26 10.99 4.14
N ASP A 223 -9.06 10.07 4.65
CA ASP A 223 -8.83 9.47 5.96
C ASP A 223 -7.65 8.50 5.97
N ALA A 224 -7.43 7.77 4.86
CA ALA A 224 -6.35 6.80 4.78
C ALA A 224 -5.01 7.40 4.32
N CYS A 225 -5.00 8.38 3.41
CA CYS A 225 -3.81 8.79 2.66
C CYS A 225 -3.39 10.25 2.89
N GLN A 226 -4.37 11.18 3.06
CA GLN A 226 -4.11 12.63 3.08
C GLN A 226 -3.20 13.07 4.23
N ARG A 227 -3.07 12.30 5.31
CA ARG A 227 -2.14 12.65 6.40
C ARG A 227 -0.71 12.83 5.89
N CYS A 228 -0.32 12.05 4.89
CA CYS A 228 1.03 11.99 4.36
C CYS A 228 1.14 12.33 2.88
N HIS A 229 0.07 12.24 2.10
CA HIS A 229 0.10 12.38 0.64
C HIS A 229 -0.77 13.53 0.13
N ASP A 230 -0.24 14.25 -0.86
CA ASP A 230 -1.01 15.15 -1.69
C ASP A 230 -1.79 14.38 -2.77
N MET A 231 -2.92 14.96 -3.21
CA MET A 231 -3.62 14.70 -4.47
C MET A 231 -3.87 16.07 -5.12
N LYS A 232 -2.83 16.66 -5.71
CA LYS A 232 -2.86 18.05 -6.19
C LYS A 232 -3.85 18.29 -7.30
N TYR A 233 -4.15 17.30 -8.13
CA TYR A 233 -5.16 17.41 -9.18
C TYR A 233 -6.57 17.65 -8.63
N GLU A 234 -6.84 17.18 -7.42
CA GLU A 234 -8.11 17.41 -6.71
C GLU A 234 -8.02 18.54 -5.66
N ASN A 235 -6.92 19.31 -5.63
CA ASN A 235 -6.63 20.32 -4.60
C ASN A 235 -6.66 19.77 -3.17
N VAL A 236 -6.30 18.49 -2.98
CA VAL A 236 -6.14 17.86 -1.69
C VAL A 236 -4.67 17.88 -1.34
N PHE A 237 -4.31 18.58 -0.26
CA PHE A 237 -2.94 18.69 0.22
C PHE A 237 -2.76 17.88 1.49
N MET A 238 -1.55 17.35 1.69
CA MET A 238 -1.22 16.60 2.90
C MET A 238 -1.47 17.45 4.16
N LEU A 239 -1.92 16.80 5.23
CA LEU A 239 -2.17 17.46 6.50
C LEU A 239 -0.88 17.67 7.29
N THR A 240 0.00 16.69 7.33
CA THR A 240 1.25 16.77 8.08
C THR A 240 2.21 17.75 7.42
N ASN A 241 2.93 18.54 8.22
CA ASN A 241 4.02 19.37 7.71
C ASN A 241 5.10 18.51 7.05
N SER A 242 5.40 18.78 5.76
CA SER A 242 6.30 17.91 4.97
C SER A 242 7.72 17.84 5.52
N ALA A 243 8.24 18.94 6.07
CA ALA A 243 9.57 18.95 6.67
C ALA A 243 9.64 18.09 7.93
N LYS A 244 8.61 18.15 8.78
CA LYS A 244 8.51 17.33 9.99
C LYS A 244 8.32 15.85 9.66
N LEU A 245 7.49 15.57 8.68
CA LEU A 245 7.30 14.20 8.19
C LEU A 245 8.59 13.62 7.61
N ALA A 246 9.33 14.42 6.82
CA ALA A 246 10.62 14.00 6.27
C ALA A 246 11.67 13.75 7.35
N GLU A 247 11.72 14.60 8.37
CA GLU A 247 12.61 14.43 9.54
C GLU A 247 12.27 13.13 10.28
N TYR A 248 10.98 12.89 10.54
CA TYR A 248 10.49 11.76 11.30
C TYR A 248 10.56 10.43 10.53
N MET A 249 10.07 10.40 9.28
CA MET A 249 10.01 9.20 8.45
C MET A 249 11.28 8.97 7.62
N GLY A 250 12.18 9.96 7.53
CA GLY A 250 13.39 9.87 6.73
C GLY A 250 13.17 10.04 5.22
N SER A 251 11.96 10.37 4.77
CA SER A 251 11.64 10.60 3.36
C SER A 251 10.34 11.39 3.19
N ASN A 252 10.22 12.09 2.05
CA ASN A 252 8.98 12.76 1.67
C ASN A 252 8.07 11.83 0.85
N PRO A 253 6.78 11.74 1.20
CA PRO A 253 5.82 11.00 0.39
C PRO A 253 5.59 11.70 -0.97
N PRO A 254 5.39 10.96 -2.05
CA PRO A 254 5.06 11.54 -3.35
C PRO A 254 3.62 12.05 -3.40
N ASP A 255 3.37 13.03 -4.30
CA ASP A 255 2.03 13.38 -4.75
C ASP A 255 1.42 12.19 -5.52
N LEU A 256 0.19 11.80 -5.16
CA LEU A 256 -0.46 10.62 -5.72
C LEU A 256 -1.24 10.90 -7.01
N SER A 257 -1.33 12.16 -7.47
CA SER A 257 -2.13 12.56 -8.64
C SER A 257 -1.84 11.76 -9.91
N MET A 258 -0.58 11.33 -10.10
CA MET A 258 -0.15 10.58 -11.30
C MET A 258 0.17 9.12 -11.03
N MET A 259 0.01 8.63 -9.81
CA MET A 259 0.46 7.27 -9.44
C MET A 259 -0.29 6.19 -10.21
N ILE A 260 -1.58 6.35 -10.46
CA ILE A 260 -2.38 5.40 -11.25
C ILE A 260 -1.85 5.24 -12.69
N ARG A 261 -1.36 6.33 -13.30
CA ARG A 261 -0.80 6.29 -14.66
C ARG A 261 0.64 5.80 -14.70
N SER A 262 1.41 6.08 -13.66
CA SER A 262 2.83 5.72 -13.61
C SER A 262 3.07 4.28 -13.15
N LYS A 263 2.19 3.74 -12.32
CA LYS A 263 2.35 2.41 -11.69
C LYS A 263 1.25 1.42 -12.10
N GLY A 264 0.06 1.91 -12.42
CA GLY A 264 -1.12 1.09 -12.67
C GLY A 264 -1.88 0.71 -11.40
N ASP A 265 -3.10 0.23 -11.58
CA ASP A 265 -4.01 -0.18 -10.52
C ASP A 265 -3.50 -1.43 -9.78
N ASP A 266 -3.06 -2.44 -10.51
CA ASP A 266 -2.51 -3.69 -9.94
C ASP A 266 -1.35 -3.42 -8.97
N TYR A 267 -0.42 -2.53 -9.34
CA TYR A 267 0.68 -2.13 -8.45
C TYR A 267 0.16 -1.45 -7.18
N LEU A 268 -0.81 -0.55 -7.30
CA LEU A 268 -1.33 0.21 -6.15
C LEU A 268 -2.05 -0.70 -5.17
N HIS A 269 -2.88 -1.65 -5.65
CA HIS A 269 -3.52 -2.65 -4.82
C HIS A 269 -2.51 -3.48 -4.02
N LYS A 270 -1.42 -3.90 -4.65
CA LYS A 270 -0.36 -4.66 -3.99
C LYS A 270 0.47 -3.81 -3.03
N PHE A 271 0.71 -2.53 -3.37
CA PHE A 271 1.60 -1.66 -2.61
C PHE A 271 0.96 -1.13 -1.33
N ILE A 272 -0.31 -0.71 -1.35
CA ILE A 272 -0.98 -0.06 -0.21
C ILE A 272 -0.95 -0.94 1.04
N ASN A 273 -1.24 -2.22 0.89
CA ASN A 273 -1.34 -3.17 2.00
C ASN A 273 -0.11 -4.05 2.20
N ASP A 274 0.90 -3.96 1.32
CA ASP A 274 2.14 -4.72 1.48
C ASP A 274 3.38 -3.97 0.97
N THR A 275 3.59 -2.78 1.53
CA THR A 275 4.65 -1.85 1.12
C THR A 275 6.04 -2.47 1.17
N GLN A 276 6.37 -3.22 2.23
CA GLN A 276 7.70 -3.81 2.42
C GLN A 276 7.99 -4.98 1.46
N LYS A 277 6.97 -5.68 0.99
CA LYS A 277 7.11 -6.73 -0.02
C LYS A 277 7.45 -6.14 -1.39
N MET A 278 6.82 -5.01 -1.72
CA MET A 278 7.02 -4.33 -2.99
C MET A 278 8.30 -3.47 -3.00
N LEU A 279 8.62 -2.81 -1.89
CA LEU A 279 9.76 -1.91 -1.73
C LEU A 279 10.34 -2.05 -0.32
N ALA A 280 11.26 -2.98 -0.16
CA ALA A 280 11.90 -3.25 1.13
C ALA A 280 12.61 -1.99 1.67
N GLY A 281 12.42 -1.70 2.95
CA GLY A 281 12.99 -0.53 3.62
C GLY A 281 12.25 0.79 3.36
N THR A 282 11.12 0.78 2.65
CA THR A 282 10.31 1.99 2.44
C THR A 282 9.82 2.58 3.77
N ALA A 283 9.75 3.91 3.82
CA ALA A 283 9.16 4.64 4.94
C ALA A 283 7.62 4.56 4.99
N MET A 284 6.98 4.23 3.86
CA MET A 284 5.53 4.09 3.82
C MET A 284 5.09 2.89 4.66
N PRO A 285 4.21 3.08 5.65
CA PRO A 285 3.66 1.98 6.43
C PRO A 285 2.75 1.10 5.56
N ARG A 286 2.52 -0.14 6.00
CA ARG A 286 1.34 -0.89 5.58
C ARG A 286 0.11 -0.09 5.99
N VAL A 287 -0.76 0.26 5.03
CA VAL A 287 -1.98 1.02 5.37
C VAL A 287 -3.00 0.13 6.08
N GLY A 288 -3.11 -1.13 5.65
CA GLY A 288 -3.96 -2.13 6.32
C GLY A 288 -5.44 -2.00 6.02
N LEU A 289 -5.80 -1.36 4.91
CA LEU A 289 -7.19 -1.21 4.49
C LEU A 289 -7.84 -2.57 4.24
N ASN A 290 -9.13 -2.69 4.59
CA ASN A 290 -9.91 -3.80 4.09
C ASN A 290 -10.13 -3.67 2.57
N LYS A 291 -10.55 -4.76 1.92
CA LYS A 291 -10.68 -4.77 0.46
C LYS A 291 -11.55 -3.65 -0.10
N LYS A 292 -12.67 -3.38 0.52
CA LYS A 292 -13.61 -2.33 0.08
C LYS A 292 -12.98 -0.95 0.13
N ALA A 293 -12.32 -0.61 1.22
CA ALA A 293 -11.67 0.69 1.40
C ALA A 293 -10.45 0.84 0.47
N GLU A 294 -9.69 -0.23 0.24
CA GLU A 294 -8.59 -0.23 -0.72
C GLU A 294 -9.10 0.01 -2.15
N ASP A 295 -10.15 -0.74 -2.59
CA ASP A 295 -10.76 -0.54 -3.89
C ASP A 295 -11.25 0.92 -4.08
N GLN A 296 -11.84 1.52 -3.05
CA GLN A 296 -12.29 2.91 -3.08
C GLN A 296 -11.12 3.91 -3.16
N ALA A 297 -10.04 3.69 -2.41
CA ALA A 297 -8.86 4.54 -2.46
C ALA A 297 -8.20 4.50 -3.86
N VAL A 298 -8.06 3.31 -4.45
CA VAL A 298 -7.51 3.15 -5.81
C VAL A 298 -8.46 3.75 -6.86
N ALA A 299 -9.78 3.56 -6.72
CA ALA A 299 -10.77 4.18 -7.61
C ALA A 299 -10.71 5.71 -7.58
N TYR A 300 -10.53 6.32 -6.40
CA TYR A 300 -10.33 7.76 -6.29
C TYR A 300 -9.05 8.21 -7.02
N MET A 301 -7.93 7.52 -6.83
CA MET A 301 -6.69 7.81 -7.55
C MET A 301 -6.85 7.64 -9.06
N ALA A 302 -7.60 6.64 -9.51
CA ALA A 302 -7.87 6.41 -10.92
C ALA A 302 -8.71 7.54 -11.52
N LYS A 303 -9.75 7.99 -10.82
CA LYS A 303 -10.59 9.12 -11.23
C LYS A 303 -9.79 10.42 -11.33
N ALA A 304 -8.99 10.72 -10.30
CA ALA A 304 -8.19 11.95 -10.26
C ALA A 304 -7.05 11.95 -11.31
N GLY A 305 -6.34 10.85 -11.45
CA GLY A 305 -5.14 10.78 -12.30
C GLY A 305 -5.39 10.34 -13.74
N ASP A 306 -6.50 9.69 -14.04
CA ASP A 306 -6.81 9.13 -15.37
C ASP A 306 -8.31 9.11 -15.71
N GLU A 307 -9.01 10.22 -15.42
CA GLU A 307 -10.45 10.36 -15.67
C GLU A 307 -10.86 10.00 -17.11
N LYS A 308 -9.99 10.28 -18.09
CA LYS A 308 -10.25 10.05 -19.52
C LYS A 308 -9.76 8.69 -20.03
N LYS A 309 -9.47 7.74 -19.15
CA LYS A 309 -8.95 6.41 -19.55
C LYS A 309 -9.87 5.70 -20.54
N ALA A 310 -11.15 5.60 -20.25
CA ALA A 310 -12.12 4.90 -21.10
C ALA A 310 -12.29 5.59 -22.48
N GLU A 311 -12.35 6.95 -22.48
CA GLU A 311 -12.43 7.71 -23.73
C GLU A 311 -11.15 7.51 -24.58
N ARG A 312 -9.97 7.57 -23.96
CA ARG A 312 -8.69 7.39 -24.66
C ARG A 312 -8.55 6.00 -25.24
N GLU A 313 -8.92 4.95 -24.49
CA GLU A 313 -8.86 3.58 -24.96
C GLU A 313 -9.81 3.34 -26.13
N SER A 314 -11.05 3.83 -26.07
CA SER A 314 -11.99 3.73 -27.16
C SER A 314 -11.55 4.53 -28.39
N LEU A 315 -11.06 5.76 -28.20
CA LEU A 315 -10.55 6.59 -29.27
C LEU A 315 -9.34 5.97 -29.96
N GLY A 316 -8.48 5.30 -29.23
CA GLY A 316 -7.32 4.58 -29.75
C GLY A 316 -7.69 3.55 -30.83
N ILE A 317 -8.77 2.80 -30.61
CA ILE A 317 -9.29 1.83 -31.59
C ILE A 317 -9.77 2.53 -32.87
N TYR A 318 -10.52 3.64 -32.74
CA TYR A 318 -10.98 4.40 -33.93
C TYR A 318 -9.84 5.02 -34.70
N ILE A 319 -8.81 5.53 -34.01
CA ILE A 319 -7.60 6.07 -34.65
C ILE A 319 -6.86 4.96 -35.42
N MET A 320 -6.73 3.77 -34.85
CA MET A 320 -6.09 2.63 -35.54
C MET A 320 -6.86 2.23 -36.81
N ILE A 321 -8.20 2.14 -36.73
CA ILE A 321 -9.06 1.86 -37.89
C ILE A 321 -8.91 2.96 -38.95
N TYR A 322 -8.90 4.23 -38.54
CA TYR A 322 -8.70 5.37 -39.45
C TYR A 322 -7.40 5.26 -40.22
N PHE A 323 -6.29 4.99 -39.53
CA PHE A 323 -4.99 4.86 -40.20
C PHE A 323 -4.90 3.64 -41.09
N LEU A 324 -5.58 2.54 -40.75
CA LEU A 324 -5.68 1.37 -41.62
C LEU A 324 -6.38 1.71 -42.93
N ILE A 325 -7.56 2.37 -42.85
CA ILE A 325 -8.34 2.81 -44.01
C ILE A 325 -7.53 3.79 -44.83
N PHE A 326 -6.91 4.78 -44.19
CA PHE A 326 -6.09 5.79 -44.87
C PHE A 326 -4.87 5.18 -45.58
N GLY A 327 -4.24 4.17 -44.95
CA GLY A 327 -3.17 3.40 -45.54
C GLY A 327 -3.59 2.66 -46.83
N ILE A 328 -4.79 2.07 -46.82
CA ILE A 328 -5.38 1.42 -48.00
C ILE A 328 -5.60 2.44 -49.13
N PHE A 329 -6.18 3.61 -48.80
CA PHE A 329 -6.37 4.68 -49.79
C PHE A 329 -5.05 5.21 -50.35
N GLY A 330 -4.04 5.41 -49.53
CA GLY A 330 -2.71 5.81 -49.92
C GLY A 330 -2.04 4.79 -50.87
N TRP A 331 -2.23 3.50 -50.56
CA TRP A 331 -1.74 2.43 -51.43
C TRP A 331 -2.49 2.38 -52.77
N LEU A 332 -3.81 2.53 -52.80
CA LEU A 332 -4.61 2.59 -54.03
C LEU A 332 -4.24 3.79 -54.86
N TRP A 333 -4.06 4.97 -54.26
CA TRP A 333 -3.62 6.18 -54.93
C TRP A 333 -2.23 6.00 -55.55
N LYS A 334 -1.28 5.50 -54.79
CA LYS A 334 0.03 5.16 -55.30
C LYS A 334 -0.07 4.23 -56.53
N ARG A 335 -0.86 3.15 -56.39
CA ARG A 335 -1.05 2.19 -57.51
C ARG A 335 -1.61 2.85 -58.77
N LYS A 336 -2.59 3.76 -58.59
CA LYS A 336 -3.15 4.51 -59.71
C LYS A 336 -2.10 5.39 -60.40
N VAL A 337 -1.41 6.21 -59.64
CA VAL A 337 -0.36 7.12 -60.19
C VAL A 337 0.73 6.35 -60.92
N TRP A 338 1.17 5.22 -60.37
CA TRP A 338 2.22 4.41 -61.04
C TRP A 338 1.72 3.67 -62.25
N SER A 339 0.44 3.32 -62.34
CA SER A 339 -0.15 2.72 -63.57
C SER A 339 -0.33 3.72 -64.72
N GLU A 340 -0.36 5.03 -64.40
CA GLU A 340 -0.42 6.09 -65.44
C GLU A 340 0.98 6.49 -65.94
N LEU A 341 2.05 6.11 -65.23
CA LEU A 341 3.44 6.43 -65.56
C LEU A 341 4.17 5.30 -66.28
N HIS A 342 3.58 4.12 -66.33
CA HIS A 342 4.09 2.91 -66.97
C HIS A 342 2.97 2.22 -67.79
#